data_9e751577b7fdbcb1c51f3ba3b39f0fbc
#
_entry.id   9e751577b7fdbcb1c51f3ba3b39f0fbc
#
_cell.length_a   1.000
_cell.length_b   1.000
_cell.length_c   1.000
_cell.angle_alpha   90.00
_cell.angle_beta   90.00
_cell.angle_gamma   90.00
#
_symmetry.space_group_name_H-M   'P 1'
#
loop_
_entity.id
_entity.type
_entity.pdbx_description
1 polymer ?
#
loop_
_entity_poly.entity_id
_entity_poly.type
_entity_poly.pdbx_seq_one_letter_code
_entity_poly.pdbx_strand_id
1 'polypeptide(L)'
;MVAKCFKRILLLLFMIGAVRGNAQEGKKSELWQWKDSIETARLRARQEQHLIDSVAHAKAVNALQRREFVLESDELTLKHGERGYVNSTTNFVALHDGKATVQISPFQSGGGPNGVGGITVEGMPTGLKLETDRKGVVRFSMNVTGNGISAQVIVALSPSDNRATATIIPNFNSLNATLDGQLVPFEESSVFKGTAF
;
A
#
# COMPACT_ATOMS: atom_id res chain seq x y z
N MET A 1 -18.62 -11.16 79.49
CA MET A 1 -17.53 -10.37 78.87
C MET A 1 -17.17 -10.88 77.48
N VAL A 2 -17.29 -12.14 77.20
CA VAL A 2 -16.91 -12.82 75.91
C VAL A 2 -17.84 -12.42 74.75
N ALA A 3 -19.14 -12.24 74.95
CA ALA A 3 -20.11 -11.93 73.88
C ALA A 3 -19.94 -10.52 73.26
N LYS A 4 -19.41 -9.53 73.99
CA LYS A 4 -19.16 -8.20 73.45
C LYS A 4 -17.90 -8.13 72.57
N CYS A 5 -16.94 -9.01 72.85
CA CYS A 5 -15.71 -9.11 72.03
C CYS A 5 -15.99 -9.76 70.68
N PHE A 6 -16.84 -10.78 70.62
CA PHE A 6 -17.20 -11.49 69.40
C PHE A 6 -17.98 -10.62 68.41
N LYS A 7 -18.87 -9.73 68.92
CA LYS A 7 -19.64 -8.79 68.10
C LYS A 7 -18.76 -7.70 67.44
N ARG A 8 -17.71 -7.28 68.15
CA ARG A 8 -16.75 -6.29 67.61
C ARG A 8 -15.79 -6.88 66.59
N ILE A 9 -15.41 -8.17 66.70
CA ILE A 9 -14.58 -8.87 65.76
C ILE A 9 -15.38 -9.17 64.46
N LEU A 10 -16.66 -9.52 64.56
CA LEU A 10 -17.55 -9.76 63.43
C LEU A 10 -17.83 -8.46 62.63
N LEU A 11 -17.97 -7.32 63.30
CA LEU A 11 -18.11 -5.98 62.70
C LEU A 11 -16.86 -5.51 61.97
N LEU A 12 -15.67 -5.81 62.53
CA LEU A 12 -14.38 -5.51 61.86
C LEU A 12 -14.14 -6.39 60.63
N LEU A 13 -14.52 -7.64 60.64
CA LEU A 13 -14.43 -8.51 59.46
C LEU A 13 -15.41 -8.08 58.33
N PHE A 14 -16.58 -7.55 58.68
CA PHE A 14 -17.54 -7.04 57.70
C PHE A 14 -17.05 -5.74 57.07
N MET A 15 -16.37 -4.86 57.81
CA MET A 15 -15.79 -3.62 57.28
C MET A 15 -14.59 -3.90 56.35
N ILE A 16 -13.78 -4.92 56.62
CA ILE A 16 -12.65 -5.29 55.75
C ILE A 16 -13.15 -5.91 54.43
N GLY A 17 -14.29 -6.62 54.45
CA GLY A 17 -14.91 -7.18 53.24
C GLY A 17 -15.49 -6.12 52.32
N ALA A 18 -16.11 -5.04 52.87
CA ALA A 18 -16.70 -3.96 52.10
C ALA A 18 -15.65 -3.08 51.41
N VAL A 19 -14.49 -2.85 52.04
CA VAL A 19 -13.38 -2.08 51.42
C VAL A 19 -12.73 -2.82 50.26
N ARG A 20 -12.64 -4.16 50.34
CA ARG A 20 -12.10 -4.99 49.22
C ARG A 20 -13.06 -5.07 48.04
N GLY A 21 -14.38 -5.07 48.26
CA GLY A 21 -15.39 -5.07 47.19
C GLY A 21 -15.32 -3.79 46.32
N ASN A 22 -15.27 -2.63 46.98
CA ASN A 22 -15.22 -1.34 46.27
C ASN A 22 -13.93 -1.13 45.45
N ALA A 23 -12.78 -1.61 45.95
CA ALA A 23 -11.50 -1.50 45.24
C ALA A 23 -11.46 -2.39 43.98
N GLN A 24 -12.18 -3.51 43.99
CA GLN A 24 -12.23 -4.45 42.86
C GLN A 24 -13.23 -3.97 41.78
N GLU A 25 -14.33 -3.33 42.17
CA GLU A 25 -15.28 -2.71 41.25
C GLU A 25 -14.68 -1.46 40.57
N GLY A 26 -13.95 -0.63 41.28
CA GLY A 26 -13.23 0.52 40.71
C GLY A 26 -12.23 0.12 39.63
N LYS A 27 -11.37 -0.86 39.90
CA LYS A 27 -10.41 -1.38 38.91
C LYS A 27 -11.09 -1.99 37.69
N LYS A 28 -12.23 -2.64 37.88
CA LYS A 28 -13.01 -3.23 36.79
C LYS A 28 -13.63 -2.15 35.92
N SER A 29 -14.16 -1.07 36.48
CA SER A 29 -14.70 0.05 35.74
C SER A 29 -13.64 0.83 34.96
N GLU A 30 -12.45 1.05 35.51
CA GLU A 30 -11.31 1.65 34.83
C GLU A 30 -10.85 0.82 33.62
N LEU A 31 -10.77 -0.49 33.77
CA LEU A 31 -10.44 -1.41 32.68
C LEU A 31 -11.46 -1.36 31.53
N TRP A 32 -12.74 -1.24 31.82
CA TRP A 32 -13.78 -1.13 30.80
C TRP A 32 -13.71 0.21 30.08
N GLN A 33 -13.52 1.31 30.79
CA GLN A 33 -13.34 2.65 30.21
C GLN A 33 -12.11 2.70 29.31
N TRP A 34 -11.00 2.09 29.73
CA TRP A 34 -9.78 2.01 28.93
C TRP A 34 -9.99 1.17 27.65
N LYS A 35 -10.67 0.03 27.71
CA LYS A 35 -11.01 -0.78 26.53
C LYS A 35 -11.89 -0.01 25.56
N ASP A 36 -12.90 0.67 26.04
CA ASP A 36 -13.82 1.47 25.24
C ASP A 36 -13.10 2.65 24.56
N SER A 37 -12.19 3.31 25.27
CA SER A 37 -11.36 4.36 24.70
C SER A 37 -10.43 3.88 23.59
N ILE A 38 -9.84 2.68 23.73
CA ILE A 38 -9.03 2.06 22.67
C ILE A 38 -9.87 1.68 21.47
N GLU A 39 -11.05 1.11 21.69
CA GLU A 39 -11.93 0.71 20.61
C GLU A 39 -12.42 1.92 19.81
N THR A 40 -12.84 2.98 20.48
CA THR A 40 -13.21 4.25 19.83
C THR A 40 -12.05 4.88 19.09
N ALA A 41 -10.83 4.87 19.65
CA ALA A 41 -9.64 5.35 18.95
C ALA A 41 -9.33 4.53 17.69
N ARG A 42 -9.44 3.21 17.76
CA ARG A 42 -9.26 2.31 16.60
C ARG A 42 -10.31 2.54 15.51
N LEU A 43 -11.57 2.77 15.89
CA LEU A 43 -12.63 3.07 14.93
C LEU A 43 -12.39 4.39 14.21
N ARG A 44 -11.98 5.44 14.94
CA ARG A 44 -11.61 6.74 14.35
C ARG A 44 -10.42 6.59 13.39
N ALA A 45 -9.37 5.90 13.80
CA ALA A 45 -8.20 5.67 12.95
C ALA A 45 -8.56 4.90 11.66
N ARG A 46 -9.46 3.91 11.73
CA ARG A 46 -9.95 3.19 10.55
C ARG A 46 -10.76 4.10 9.61
N GLN A 47 -11.62 4.95 10.16
CA GLN A 47 -12.40 5.91 9.37
C GLN A 47 -11.49 6.93 8.67
N GLU A 48 -10.50 7.46 9.38
CA GLU A 48 -9.51 8.38 8.83
C GLU A 48 -8.69 7.73 7.71
N GLN A 49 -8.20 6.48 7.94
CA GLN A 49 -7.48 5.73 6.92
C GLN A 49 -8.35 5.49 5.67
N HIS A 50 -9.60 5.10 5.85
CA HIS A 50 -10.52 4.91 4.73
C HIS A 50 -10.75 6.18 3.91
N LEU A 51 -10.80 7.35 4.55
CA LEU A 51 -10.90 8.62 3.84
C LEU A 51 -9.62 8.92 3.05
N ILE A 52 -8.44 8.70 3.64
CA ILE A 52 -7.15 8.87 2.98
C ILE A 52 -7.07 7.95 1.75
N ASP A 53 -7.38 6.66 1.91
CA ASP A 53 -7.36 5.68 0.84
C ASP A 53 -8.33 6.04 -0.30
N SER A 54 -9.54 6.50 0.04
CA SER A 54 -10.53 6.94 -0.94
C SER A 54 -10.06 8.14 -1.76
N VAL A 55 -9.43 9.12 -1.12
CA VAL A 55 -8.85 10.29 -1.81
C VAL A 55 -7.68 9.86 -2.70
N ALA A 56 -6.80 9.00 -2.20
CA ALA A 56 -5.67 8.46 -2.96
C ALA A 56 -6.14 7.67 -4.18
N HIS A 57 -7.17 6.82 -4.02
CA HIS A 57 -7.80 6.10 -5.12
C HIS A 57 -8.39 7.06 -6.18
N ALA A 58 -9.13 8.08 -5.77
CA ALA A 58 -9.71 9.05 -6.70
C ALA A 58 -8.64 9.81 -7.50
N LYS A 59 -7.53 10.19 -6.87
CA LYS A 59 -6.36 10.79 -7.53
C LYS A 59 -5.74 9.83 -8.55
N ALA A 60 -5.55 8.57 -8.16
CA ALA A 60 -4.99 7.54 -9.03
C ALA A 60 -5.87 7.27 -10.27
N VAL A 61 -7.19 7.17 -10.10
CA VAL A 61 -8.13 7.03 -11.22
C VAL A 61 -8.06 8.24 -12.15
N ASN A 62 -8.04 9.45 -11.61
CA ASN A 62 -7.92 10.67 -12.41
C ASN A 62 -6.61 10.72 -13.19
N ALA A 63 -5.49 10.32 -12.56
CA ALA A 63 -4.18 10.25 -13.21
C ALA A 63 -4.17 9.25 -14.39
N LEU A 64 -4.80 8.08 -14.24
CA LEU A 64 -4.98 7.11 -15.33
C LEU A 64 -5.83 7.67 -16.48
N GLN A 65 -6.92 8.39 -16.16
CA GLN A 65 -7.79 9.02 -17.16
C GLN A 65 -7.07 10.12 -17.95
N ARG A 66 -6.27 10.94 -17.25
CA ARG A 66 -5.45 12.00 -17.86
C ARG A 66 -4.22 11.47 -18.58
N ARG A 67 -3.85 10.21 -18.37
CA ARG A 67 -2.62 9.57 -18.88
C ARG A 67 -1.35 10.27 -18.35
N GLU A 68 -1.41 10.72 -17.11
CA GLU A 68 -0.35 11.44 -16.39
C GLU A 68 -0.14 10.78 -15.02
N PHE A 69 0.52 9.60 -15.02
CA PHE A 69 0.65 8.80 -13.83
C PHE A 69 2.03 8.15 -13.71
N VAL A 70 2.36 7.78 -12.47
CA VAL A 70 3.48 6.89 -12.15
C VAL A 70 3.00 5.81 -11.22
N LEU A 71 3.31 4.56 -11.53
CA LEU A 71 3.28 3.45 -10.58
C LEU A 71 4.68 3.33 -9.96
N GLU A 72 4.85 3.73 -8.73
CA GLU A 72 6.05 3.59 -7.92
C GLU A 72 6.04 2.23 -7.24
N SER A 73 6.93 1.31 -7.65
CA SER A 73 6.91 -0.07 -7.18
C SER A 73 7.84 -0.29 -6.01
N ASP A 74 7.30 -0.83 -4.93
CA ASP A 74 8.03 -1.28 -3.74
C ASP A 74 8.32 -2.79 -3.75
N GLU A 75 7.74 -3.53 -4.71
CA GLU A 75 7.93 -4.96 -4.85
C GLU A 75 8.00 -5.39 -6.33
N LEU A 76 8.96 -6.25 -6.64
CA LEU A 76 9.17 -6.84 -7.96
C LEU A 76 9.04 -8.35 -7.89
N THR A 77 8.24 -8.93 -8.79
CA THR A 77 8.14 -10.36 -9.02
C THR A 77 8.61 -10.69 -10.44
N LEU A 78 9.58 -11.59 -10.58
CA LEU A 78 10.09 -12.06 -11.86
C LEU A 78 9.36 -13.34 -12.30
N LYS A 79 9.54 -13.71 -13.57
CA LYS A 79 8.85 -14.84 -14.23
C LYS A 79 8.91 -16.17 -13.46
N HIS A 80 10.02 -16.48 -12.79
CA HIS A 80 10.18 -17.75 -12.07
C HIS A 80 9.66 -17.69 -10.63
N GLY A 81 8.93 -16.62 -10.26
CA GLY A 81 8.40 -16.43 -8.91
C GLY A 81 9.39 -15.83 -7.91
N GLU A 82 10.55 -15.43 -8.38
CA GLU A 82 11.49 -14.63 -7.58
C GLU A 82 10.84 -13.30 -7.22
N ARG A 83 10.66 -13.05 -5.92
CA ARG A 83 9.94 -11.90 -5.40
C ARG A 83 10.79 -11.21 -4.35
N GLY A 84 10.81 -9.89 -4.36
CA GLY A 84 11.54 -9.12 -3.36
C GLY A 84 11.21 -7.63 -3.39
N TYR A 85 11.53 -6.98 -2.28
CA TYR A 85 11.39 -5.53 -2.16
C TYR A 85 12.44 -4.81 -2.97
N VAL A 86 12.02 -3.73 -3.62
CA VAL A 86 12.85 -2.89 -4.47
C VAL A 86 12.68 -1.42 -4.09
N ASN A 87 13.57 -0.58 -4.58
CA ASN A 87 13.46 0.86 -4.36
C ASN A 87 12.42 1.45 -5.33
N SER A 88 11.38 2.06 -4.79
CA SER A 88 10.26 2.63 -5.56
C SER A 88 10.67 3.80 -6.45
N THR A 89 11.75 4.51 -6.13
CA THR A 89 12.25 5.60 -6.97
C THR A 89 12.93 5.11 -8.25
N THR A 90 13.37 3.86 -8.29
CA THR A 90 14.09 3.27 -9.44
C THR A 90 13.34 2.11 -10.11
N ASN A 91 12.18 1.72 -9.58
CA ASN A 91 11.32 0.70 -10.16
C ASN A 91 9.92 1.28 -10.37
N PHE A 92 9.59 1.59 -11.60
CA PHE A 92 8.35 2.28 -11.90
C PHE A 92 7.85 2.07 -13.32
N VAL A 93 6.57 2.32 -13.50
CA VAL A 93 5.92 2.52 -14.81
C VAL A 93 5.34 3.92 -14.83
N ALA A 94 5.74 4.73 -15.79
CA ALA A 94 5.25 6.10 -15.95
C ALA A 94 4.62 6.31 -17.32
N LEU A 95 3.62 7.18 -17.37
CA LEU A 95 3.09 7.76 -18.59
C LEU A 95 2.94 9.27 -18.38
N HIS A 96 3.65 10.05 -19.18
CA HIS A 96 3.70 11.51 -19.08
C HIS A 96 4.06 12.12 -20.43
N ASP A 97 3.43 13.23 -20.82
CA ASP A 97 3.65 13.92 -22.09
C ASP A 97 3.60 13.00 -23.32
N GLY A 98 2.71 12.01 -23.29
CA GLY A 98 2.56 11.04 -24.39
C GLY A 98 3.72 10.06 -24.51
N LYS A 99 4.62 9.99 -23.54
CA LYS A 99 5.73 9.02 -23.46
C LYS A 99 5.50 8.06 -22.31
N ALA A 100 5.70 6.78 -22.57
CA ALA A 100 5.72 5.74 -21.54
C ALA A 100 7.14 5.39 -21.17
N THR A 101 7.42 5.28 -19.89
CA THR A 101 8.70 4.81 -19.34
C THR A 101 8.45 3.61 -18.44
N VAL A 102 9.20 2.53 -18.67
CA VAL A 102 9.23 1.35 -17.80
C VAL A 102 10.66 1.18 -17.32
N GLN A 103 10.87 1.25 -16.02
CA GLN A 103 12.18 1.04 -15.42
C GLN A 103 12.11 -0.07 -14.38
N ILE A 104 13.01 -1.04 -14.54
CA ILE A 104 13.15 -2.18 -13.63
C ILE A 104 14.62 -2.25 -13.22
N SER A 105 14.89 -2.09 -11.93
CA SER A 105 16.18 -2.25 -11.30
C SER A 105 16.10 -3.39 -10.29
N PRO A 106 16.58 -4.60 -10.61
CA PRO A 106 16.43 -5.74 -9.72
C PRO A 106 17.33 -5.62 -8.48
N PHE A 107 17.13 -6.54 -7.54
CA PHE A 107 17.60 -6.57 -6.15
C PHE A 107 19.09 -6.32 -5.89
N GLN A 108 19.94 -6.27 -6.89
CA GLN A 108 21.38 -6.05 -6.71
C GLN A 108 21.80 -4.72 -7.33
N SER A 109 22.22 -3.80 -6.47
CA SER A 109 22.84 -2.53 -6.84
C SER A 109 24.22 -2.77 -7.45
N GLY A 110 24.30 -2.97 -8.73
CA GLY A 110 25.54 -3.00 -9.49
C GLY A 110 25.28 -2.30 -10.80
N GLY A 111 26.14 -1.32 -11.17
CA GLY A 111 25.93 -0.48 -12.34
C GLY A 111 25.52 -1.27 -13.59
N GLY A 112 24.22 -1.29 -13.86
CA GLY A 112 23.66 -1.84 -15.09
C GLY A 112 23.76 -0.81 -16.22
N PRO A 113 23.38 -1.19 -17.44
CA PRO A 113 23.48 -0.33 -18.62
C PRO A 113 22.75 1.01 -18.47
N ASN A 114 21.66 1.07 -17.68
CA ASN A 114 20.87 2.30 -17.42
C ASN A 114 21.41 3.17 -16.27
N GLY A 115 22.55 2.83 -15.68
CA GLY A 115 23.15 3.56 -14.54
C GLY A 115 22.49 3.30 -13.19
N VAL A 116 21.36 2.58 -13.13
CA VAL A 116 20.63 2.23 -11.89
C VAL A 116 20.57 0.70 -11.66
N GLY A 117 21.34 -0.08 -12.39
CA GLY A 117 21.45 -1.52 -12.19
C GLY A 117 20.40 -2.38 -12.89
N GLY A 118 19.68 -1.84 -13.89
CA GLY A 118 18.57 -2.54 -14.54
C GLY A 118 18.34 -2.13 -15.99
N ILE A 119 17.10 -2.11 -16.40
CA ILE A 119 16.64 -1.79 -17.76
C ILE A 119 15.66 -0.61 -17.67
N THR A 120 15.86 0.39 -18.53
CA THR A 120 14.92 1.48 -18.74
C THR A 120 14.46 1.46 -20.20
N VAL A 121 13.17 1.30 -20.43
CA VAL A 121 12.54 1.38 -21.75
C VAL A 121 11.71 2.64 -21.80
N GLU A 122 11.95 3.47 -22.81
CA GLU A 122 11.14 4.66 -23.07
C GLU A 122 10.64 4.59 -24.52
N GLY A 123 9.38 4.90 -24.71
CA GLY A 123 8.78 4.88 -26.02
C GLY A 123 7.41 5.53 -26.08
N MET A 124 6.90 5.66 -27.30
CA MET A 124 5.53 6.14 -27.50
C MET A 124 4.54 5.00 -27.22
N PRO A 125 3.56 5.19 -26.32
CA PRO A 125 2.56 4.19 -26.04
C PRO A 125 1.54 4.12 -27.18
N THR A 126 1.11 2.90 -27.49
CA THR A 126 0.04 2.62 -28.46
C THR A 126 -1.00 1.70 -27.85
N GLY A 127 -2.20 1.63 -28.42
CA GLY A 127 -3.25 0.73 -27.95
C GLY A 127 -3.73 1.02 -26.52
N LEU A 128 -3.73 2.30 -26.14
CA LEU A 128 -4.16 2.69 -24.79
C LEU A 128 -5.64 2.37 -24.57
N LYS A 129 -5.92 1.61 -23.50
CA LYS A 129 -7.25 1.19 -23.12
C LYS A 129 -7.43 1.30 -21.61
N LEU A 130 -8.53 1.92 -21.18
CA LEU A 130 -8.94 2.04 -19.79
C LEU A 130 -10.28 1.37 -19.60
N GLU A 131 -10.37 0.42 -18.68
CA GLU A 131 -11.58 -0.34 -18.37
C GLU A 131 -11.74 -0.47 -16.87
N THR A 132 -12.98 -0.45 -16.40
CA THR A 132 -13.30 -0.76 -15.00
C THR A 132 -14.12 -2.04 -14.96
N ASP A 133 -13.68 -3.01 -14.17
CA ASP A 133 -14.42 -4.27 -14.02
C ASP A 133 -15.59 -4.14 -13.03
N ARG A 134 -16.40 -5.22 -12.93
CA ARG A 134 -17.57 -5.25 -12.03
C ARG A 134 -17.20 -5.18 -10.54
N LYS A 135 -15.95 -5.43 -10.19
CA LYS A 135 -15.43 -5.37 -8.82
C LYS A 135 -14.80 -4.01 -8.49
N GLY A 136 -14.83 -3.06 -9.43
CA GLY A 136 -14.25 -1.73 -9.26
C GLY A 136 -12.74 -1.66 -9.54
N VAL A 137 -12.10 -2.75 -9.99
CA VAL A 137 -10.69 -2.71 -10.41
C VAL A 137 -10.58 -1.94 -11.72
N VAL A 138 -9.75 -0.91 -11.75
CA VAL A 138 -9.48 -0.12 -12.94
C VAL A 138 -8.25 -0.68 -13.65
N ARG A 139 -8.40 -1.11 -14.90
CA ARG A 139 -7.32 -1.63 -15.74
C ARG A 139 -6.95 -0.65 -16.82
N PHE A 140 -5.67 -0.33 -16.88
CA PHE A 140 -5.08 0.47 -17.95
C PHE A 140 -4.08 -0.40 -18.70
N SER A 141 -4.23 -0.51 -20.02
CA SER A 141 -3.31 -1.27 -20.85
C SER A 141 -2.71 -0.41 -21.96
N MET A 142 -1.45 -0.66 -22.28
CA MET A 142 -0.71 0.00 -23.35
C MET A 142 0.36 -0.92 -23.91
N ASN A 143 0.76 -0.70 -25.16
CA ASN A 143 1.97 -1.26 -25.75
C ASN A 143 3.02 -0.15 -25.82
N VAL A 144 4.19 -0.39 -25.25
CA VAL A 144 5.32 0.51 -25.25
C VAL A 144 6.36 -0.01 -26.22
N THR A 145 6.72 0.78 -27.21
CA THR A 145 7.76 0.42 -28.18
C THR A 145 8.90 1.42 -28.05
N GLY A 146 10.01 0.96 -27.53
CA GLY A 146 11.25 1.72 -27.42
C GLY A 146 12.31 1.22 -28.41
N ASN A 147 13.54 1.68 -28.24
CA ASN A 147 14.65 1.36 -29.11
C ASN A 147 15.06 -0.12 -28.92
N GLY A 148 14.62 -0.99 -29.82
CA GLY A 148 14.90 -2.44 -29.79
C GLY A 148 14.11 -3.26 -28.79
N ILE A 149 13.18 -2.67 -28.04
CA ILE A 149 12.35 -3.37 -27.04
C ILE A 149 10.89 -2.93 -27.23
N SER A 150 10.01 -3.91 -27.25
CA SER A 150 8.55 -3.70 -27.21
C SER A 150 7.95 -4.55 -26.11
N ALA A 151 7.04 -3.98 -25.33
CA ALA A 151 6.35 -4.66 -24.23
C ALA A 151 4.90 -4.24 -24.12
N GLN A 152 4.03 -5.18 -23.80
CA GLN A 152 2.70 -4.89 -23.32
C GLN A 152 2.78 -4.59 -21.81
N VAL A 153 2.14 -3.52 -21.37
CA VAL A 153 2.03 -3.12 -19.97
C VAL A 153 0.55 -3.08 -19.60
N ILE A 154 0.20 -3.80 -18.52
CA ILE A 154 -1.15 -3.83 -17.97
C ILE A 154 -1.07 -3.38 -16.51
N VAL A 155 -1.65 -2.24 -16.20
CA VAL A 155 -1.76 -1.70 -14.85
C VAL A 155 -3.15 -2.02 -14.31
N ALA A 156 -3.24 -2.63 -13.12
CA ALA A 156 -4.48 -2.92 -12.42
C ALA A 156 -4.49 -2.18 -11.08
N LEU A 157 -5.35 -1.16 -10.96
CA LEU A 157 -5.54 -0.36 -9.75
C LEU A 157 -6.58 -1.01 -8.84
N SER A 158 -6.27 -1.12 -7.55
CA SER A 158 -7.18 -1.59 -6.49
C SER A 158 -8.45 -0.74 -6.42
N PRO A 159 -9.62 -1.32 -6.07
CA PRO A 159 -10.86 -0.56 -5.99
C PRO A 159 -10.99 0.30 -4.72
N SER A 160 -10.11 0.15 -3.74
CA SER A 160 -10.27 0.76 -2.42
C SER A 160 -9.20 1.79 -2.06
N ASP A 161 -8.04 1.73 -2.72
CA ASP A 161 -6.86 2.55 -2.42
C ASP A 161 -6.09 2.86 -3.72
N ASN A 162 -4.89 3.41 -3.62
CA ASN A 162 -4.02 3.64 -4.77
C ASN A 162 -2.97 2.53 -5.00
N ARG A 163 -3.12 1.37 -4.35
CA ARG A 163 -2.27 0.20 -4.66
C ARG A 163 -2.60 -0.31 -6.05
N ALA A 164 -1.56 -0.55 -6.83
CA ALA A 164 -1.69 -1.06 -8.18
C ALA A 164 -0.59 -2.06 -8.52
N THR A 165 -0.91 -2.93 -9.46
CA THR A 165 0.00 -3.94 -10.00
C THR A 165 0.20 -3.66 -11.49
N ALA A 166 1.45 -3.55 -11.95
CA ALA A 166 1.78 -3.50 -13.36
C ALA A 166 2.40 -4.82 -13.81
N THR A 167 1.77 -5.46 -14.79
CA THR A 167 2.33 -6.63 -15.47
C THR A 167 2.97 -6.19 -16.78
N ILE A 168 4.26 -6.51 -16.95
CA ILE A 168 5.08 -6.16 -18.10
C ILE A 168 5.39 -7.44 -18.87
N ILE A 169 4.95 -7.49 -20.12
CA ILE A 169 5.08 -8.66 -21.01
C ILE A 169 5.89 -8.25 -22.23
N PRO A 170 7.21 -8.50 -22.26
CA PRO A 170 8.05 -8.21 -23.42
C PRO A 170 7.71 -9.08 -24.62
N ASN A 171 7.69 -8.51 -25.83
CA ASN A 171 7.34 -9.23 -27.04
C ASN A 171 8.43 -10.21 -27.51
N PHE A 172 9.69 -9.98 -27.16
CA PHE A 172 10.85 -10.74 -27.66
C PHE A 172 11.53 -11.62 -26.63
N ASN A 173 11.15 -11.50 -25.36
CA ASN A 173 11.77 -12.28 -24.30
C ASN A 173 10.69 -12.71 -23.31
N SER A 174 10.70 -13.97 -22.94
CA SER A 174 9.68 -14.52 -22.04
C SER A 174 9.87 -14.15 -20.56
N LEU A 175 10.53 -13.06 -20.27
CA LEU A 175 10.76 -12.54 -18.93
C LEU A 175 9.65 -11.56 -18.53
N ASN A 176 8.48 -12.10 -18.18
CA ASN A 176 7.43 -11.29 -17.58
C ASN A 176 7.91 -10.77 -16.23
N ALA A 177 7.62 -9.50 -15.95
CA ALA A 177 7.85 -8.89 -14.66
C ALA A 177 6.55 -8.30 -14.13
N THR A 178 6.36 -8.39 -12.83
CA THR A 178 5.22 -7.76 -12.14
C THR A 178 5.78 -6.79 -11.11
N LEU A 179 5.29 -5.57 -11.16
CA LEU A 179 5.61 -4.47 -10.25
C LEU A 179 4.37 -4.19 -9.41
N ASP A 180 4.48 -4.32 -8.09
CA ASP A 180 3.44 -3.96 -7.13
C ASP A 180 3.86 -2.70 -6.38
N GLY A 181 2.94 -1.72 -6.26
CA GLY A 181 3.28 -0.45 -5.65
C GLY A 181 2.11 0.52 -5.52
N GLN A 182 2.41 1.80 -5.48
CA GLN A 182 1.43 2.88 -5.39
C GLN A 182 1.35 3.65 -6.70
N LEU A 183 0.13 3.87 -7.19
CA LEU A 183 -0.12 4.69 -8.35
C LEU A 183 -0.44 6.12 -7.92
N VAL A 184 0.36 7.05 -8.39
CA VAL A 184 0.26 8.47 -8.06
C VAL A 184 0.20 9.33 -9.34
N PRO A 185 -0.37 10.54 -9.29
CA PRO A 185 -0.20 11.53 -10.35
C PRO A 185 1.27 11.81 -10.62
N PHE A 186 1.63 12.08 -11.86
CA PHE A 186 3.04 12.32 -12.23
C PHE A 186 3.66 13.46 -11.43
N GLU A 187 2.89 14.51 -11.16
CA GLU A 187 3.34 15.70 -10.42
C GLU A 187 3.67 15.40 -8.94
N GLU A 188 3.10 14.32 -8.36
CA GLU A 188 3.33 13.91 -6.98
C GLU A 188 4.44 12.85 -6.84
N SER A 189 5.01 12.39 -7.98
CA SER A 189 6.01 11.33 -8.00
C SER A 189 7.44 11.84 -7.78
N SER A 190 8.25 10.99 -7.15
CA SER A 190 9.67 11.23 -6.86
C SER A 190 10.63 10.30 -7.60
N VAL A 191 10.19 9.67 -8.69
CA VAL A 191 10.99 8.68 -9.42
C VAL A 191 12.21 9.29 -10.10
N PHE A 192 13.28 8.51 -10.12
CA PHE A 192 14.53 8.84 -10.81
C PHE A 192 14.67 7.98 -12.06
N LYS A 193 14.64 8.64 -13.21
CA LYS A 193 14.83 7.98 -14.50
C LYS A 193 16.31 7.79 -14.82
N GLY A 194 16.74 6.54 -15.00
CA GLY A 194 18.04 6.21 -15.56
C GLY A 194 18.13 6.42 -17.08
N THR A 195 19.29 6.14 -17.66
CA THR A 195 19.49 6.23 -19.12
C THR A 195 18.58 5.22 -19.82
N ALA A 196 17.76 5.69 -20.75
CA ALA A 196 16.96 4.84 -21.62
C ALA A 196 17.78 4.35 -22.83
N PHE A 197 17.47 3.14 -23.30
CA PHE A 197 18.04 2.54 -24.51
C PHE A 197 17.11 2.75 -25.70
#